data_3db866b7fa1176346f315c0a46c6dd56
#
_entry.id   3db866b7fa1176346f315c0a46c6dd56
#
_cell.length_a   1.000
_cell.length_b   1.000
_cell.length_c   1.000
_cell.angle_alpha   90.00
_cell.angle_beta   90.00
_cell.angle_gamma   90.00
#
_symmetry.space_group_name_H-M   'P 1'
#
loop_
_entity.id
_entity.type
_entity.pdbx_description
1 polymer ?
#
loop_
_entity_poly.entity_id
_entity_poly.type
_entity_poly.pdbx_seq_one_letter_code
_entity_poly.pdbx_strand_id
1 'polypeptide(L)'
;MPKKSKHKPFSELVRQIEAYGLKDKLADLVHKEEARRPFRHLPKQFSKGILIGNIAIVPKKWTGTRYVYVIADMMEAKILHEDINLKQTAILVAHHLADGENIPYNILELDTKFASQLFNIQSAKRMIREAQKEDNVTQEDVYYDRLDTANHLADDCKDKIQQIFNDTFGG
;
A
#
# COMPACT_ATOMS: atom_id res chain seq x y z
N MET A 1 15.93 -27.50 -18.13
CA MET A 1 16.09 -26.22 -18.84
C MET A 1 15.80 -25.04 -17.94
N PRO A 2 16.78 -24.69 -17.11
CA PRO A 2 16.53 -23.66 -16.09
C PRO A 2 16.29 -22.28 -16.68
N LYS A 3 16.71 -21.99 -17.89
CA LYS A 3 16.54 -20.67 -18.50
C LYS A 3 15.11 -20.33 -18.87
N LYS A 4 14.27 -21.31 -19.19
CA LYS A 4 12.88 -21.06 -19.57
C LYS A 4 11.99 -20.75 -18.38
N SER A 5 12.32 -21.29 -17.21
CA SER A 5 11.51 -21.05 -16.01
C SER A 5 11.69 -19.66 -15.42
N LYS A 6 12.79 -18.95 -15.75
CA LYS A 6 13.01 -17.59 -15.26
C LYS A 6 12.15 -16.53 -15.95
N HIS A 7 11.74 -16.77 -17.19
CA HIS A 7 10.92 -15.80 -17.95
C HIS A 7 9.42 -15.96 -17.68
N LYS A 8 8.97 -17.21 -17.43
CA LYS A 8 7.57 -17.47 -17.12
C LYS A 8 7.04 -16.71 -15.89
N PRO A 9 7.76 -16.69 -14.75
CA PRO A 9 7.31 -15.96 -13.59
C PRO A 9 7.04 -14.48 -13.85
N PHE A 10 7.94 -13.80 -14.55
CA PHE A 10 7.73 -12.39 -14.87
C PHE A 10 6.54 -12.18 -15.80
N SER A 11 6.36 -13.05 -16.78
CA SER A 11 5.22 -12.94 -17.70
C SER A 11 3.89 -13.10 -16.98
N GLU A 12 3.81 -14.02 -16.02
CA GLU A 12 2.62 -14.21 -15.22
C GLU A 12 2.36 -13.04 -14.29
N LEU A 13 3.40 -12.52 -13.65
CA LEU A 13 3.29 -11.35 -12.78
C LEU A 13 2.79 -10.14 -13.57
N VAL A 14 3.33 -9.91 -14.77
CA VAL A 14 2.88 -8.84 -15.66
C VAL A 14 1.38 -8.97 -15.94
N ARG A 15 0.92 -10.16 -16.29
CA ARG A 15 -0.51 -10.39 -16.56
C ARG A 15 -1.38 -10.14 -15.34
N GLN A 16 -0.94 -10.58 -14.17
CA GLN A 16 -1.68 -10.36 -12.93
C GLN A 16 -1.81 -8.88 -12.62
N ILE A 17 -0.73 -8.12 -12.75
CA ILE A 17 -0.71 -6.70 -12.43
C ILE A 17 -1.41 -5.87 -13.50
N GLU A 18 -1.43 -6.29 -14.76
CA GLU A 18 -2.21 -5.63 -15.80
C GLU A 18 -3.68 -5.50 -15.41
N ALA A 19 -4.22 -6.51 -14.74
CA ALA A 19 -5.60 -6.47 -14.27
C ALA A 19 -5.86 -5.35 -13.28
N TYR A 20 -4.82 -4.85 -12.60
CA TYR A 20 -4.93 -3.73 -11.66
C TYR A 20 -4.56 -2.39 -12.28
N GLY A 21 -4.29 -2.35 -13.58
CA GLY A 21 -3.89 -1.11 -14.25
C GLY A 21 -2.50 -0.62 -13.89
N LEU A 22 -1.61 -1.52 -13.50
CA LEU A 22 -0.25 -1.20 -13.07
C LEU A 22 0.83 -1.60 -14.07
N LYS A 23 0.44 -1.91 -15.29
CA LYS A 23 1.32 -2.43 -16.32
C LYS A 23 2.59 -1.60 -16.52
N ASP A 24 2.43 -0.30 -16.71
CA ASP A 24 3.57 0.58 -16.98
C ASP A 24 4.54 0.66 -15.81
N LYS A 25 4.00 0.68 -14.59
CA LYS A 25 4.82 0.73 -13.37
C LYS A 25 5.60 -0.56 -13.16
N LEU A 26 4.96 -1.68 -13.41
CA LEU A 26 5.63 -2.98 -13.30
C LEU A 26 6.67 -3.16 -14.40
N ALA A 27 6.36 -2.77 -15.63
CA ALA A 27 7.31 -2.87 -16.74
C ALA A 27 8.61 -2.11 -16.42
N ASP A 28 8.48 -0.93 -15.82
CA ASP A 28 9.64 -0.14 -15.39
C ASP A 28 10.48 -0.89 -14.33
N LEU A 29 9.82 -1.49 -13.34
CA LEU A 29 10.49 -2.25 -12.29
C LEU A 29 11.20 -3.48 -12.83
N VAL A 30 10.53 -4.24 -13.68
CA VAL A 30 11.09 -5.44 -14.29
C VAL A 30 12.29 -5.10 -15.16
N HIS A 31 12.17 -4.06 -15.99
CA HIS A 31 13.25 -3.61 -16.85
C HIS A 31 14.48 -3.19 -16.05
N LYS A 32 14.30 -2.43 -14.98
CA LYS A 32 15.39 -1.99 -14.12
C LYS A 32 16.03 -3.17 -13.38
N GLU A 33 15.24 -4.11 -12.92
CA GLU A 33 15.74 -5.30 -12.25
C GLU A 33 16.57 -6.17 -13.20
N GLU A 34 16.10 -6.38 -14.43
CA GLU A 34 16.84 -7.11 -15.43
C GLU A 34 18.17 -6.45 -15.77
N ALA A 35 18.18 -5.12 -15.93
CA ALA A 35 19.38 -4.37 -16.23
C ALA A 35 20.41 -4.42 -15.09
N ARG A 36 19.95 -4.59 -13.85
CA ARG A 36 20.80 -4.62 -12.66
C ARG A 36 21.12 -6.02 -12.15
N ARG A 37 20.53 -7.04 -12.75
CA ARG A 37 20.67 -8.41 -12.31
C ARG A 37 22.12 -8.86 -12.07
N PRO A 38 23.10 -8.52 -12.92
CA PRO A 38 24.48 -8.95 -12.69
C PRO A 38 25.07 -8.44 -11.37
N PHE A 39 24.62 -7.29 -10.93
CA PHE A 39 25.15 -6.63 -9.75
C PHE A 39 24.34 -6.90 -8.50
N ARG A 40 23.16 -7.44 -8.64
CA ARG A 40 22.26 -7.72 -7.50
C ARG A 40 21.95 -6.50 -6.65
N HIS A 41 22.10 -5.30 -7.20
CA HIS A 41 21.81 -4.08 -6.49
C HIS A 41 20.32 -3.76 -6.56
N LEU A 42 19.76 -3.42 -5.41
CA LEU A 42 18.40 -2.94 -5.35
C LEU A 42 18.37 -1.47 -5.76
N PRO A 43 17.43 -1.07 -6.59
CA PRO A 43 17.26 0.34 -6.87
C PRO A 43 16.92 1.08 -5.58
N LYS A 44 17.58 2.20 -5.35
CA LYS A 44 17.35 2.98 -4.13
C LYS A 44 15.92 3.44 -4.01
N GLN A 45 15.37 3.88 -5.12
CA GLN A 45 14.00 4.37 -5.18
C GLN A 45 13.51 4.37 -6.61
N PHE A 46 12.29 3.91 -6.78
CA PHE A 46 11.56 4.12 -8.04
C PHE A 46 10.54 5.20 -7.80
N SER A 47 10.36 6.07 -8.77
CA SER A 47 9.29 7.07 -8.72
C SER A 47 7.90 6.42 -8.58
N LYS A 48 7.77 5.17 -8.98
CA LYS A 48 6.50 4.45 -9.04
C LYS A 48 6.53 3.09 -8.33
N GLY A 49 7.61 2.77 -7.62
CA GLY A 49 7.70 1.50 -6.91
C GLY A 49 9.02 1.33 -6.20
N ILE A 50 9.09 0.31 -5.35
CA ILE A 50 10.25 -0.02 -4.51
C ILE A 50 10.49 -1.52 -4.59
N LEU A 51 11.77 -1.92 -4.58
CA LEU A 51 12.16 -3.32 -4.44
C LEU A 51 12.91 -3.52 -3.13
N ILE A 52 12.52 -4.55 -2.40
CA ILE A 52 13.22 -5.02 -1.18
C ILE A 52 13.48 -6.51 -1.37
N GLY A 53 14.75 -6.88 -1.65
CA GLY A 53 15.05 -8.25 -2.05
C GLY A 53 14.30 -8.61 -3.32
N ASN A 54 13.50 -9.66 -3.25
CA ASN A 54 12.64 -10.09 -4.35
C ASN A 54 11.21 -9.58 -4.23
N ILE A 55 10.94 -8.73 -3.27
CA ILE A 55 9.59 -8.23 -2.99
C ILE A 55 9.45 -6.83 -3.57
N ALA A 56 8.46 -6.65 -4.42
CA ALA A 56 8.15 -5.37 -5.04
C ALA A 56 6.96 -4.73 -4.33
N ILE A 57 7.06 -3.43 -4.09
CA ILE A 57 5.96 -2.59 -3.61
C ILE A 57 5.57 -1.68 -4.76
N VAL A 58 4.37 -1.83 -5.29
CA VAL A 58 3.90 -1.07 -6.45
C VAL A 58 2.72 -0.20 -6.03
N PRO A 59 2.84 1.13 -6.12
CA PRO A 59 1.71 2.00 -5.80
C PRO A 59 0.64 1.91 -6.88
N LYS A 60 -0.60 1.82 -6.45
CA LYS A 60 -1.77 1.80 -7.30
C LYS A 60 -2.66 2.98 -6.92
N LYS A 61 -3.04 3.78 -7.90
CA LYS A 61 -3.94 4.90 -7.66
C LYS A 61 -5.34 4.37 -7.36
N TRP A 62 -5.88 4.75 -6.21
CA TRP A 62 -7.21 4.30 -5.79
C TRP A 62 -8.27 5.29 -6.23
N THR A 63 -8.28 6.48 -5.64
CA THR A 63 -9.19 7.56 -6.00
C THR A 63 -8.48 8.90 -5.79
N GLY A 64 -8.71 9.86 -6.69
CA GLY A 64 -8.12 11.18 -6.56
C GLY A 64 -6.60 11.12 -6.39
N THR A 65 -6.09 11.61 -5.26
CA THR A 65 -4.67 11.61 -4.92
C THR A 65 -4.27 10.43 -4.03
N ARG A 66 -5.23 9.58 -3.66
CA ARG A 66 -4.97 8.46 -2.76
C ARG A 66 -4.38 7.28 -3.51
N TYR A 67 -3.35 6.68 -2.91
CA TYR A 67 -2.73 5.46 -3.40
C TYR A 67 -2.92 4.33 -2.39
N VAL A 68 -3.02 3.12 -2.91
CA VAL A 68 -2.84 1.89 -2.14
C VAL A 68 -1.62 1.16 -2.71
N TYR A 69 -1.12 0.18 -1.99
CA TYR A 69 0.11 -0.49 -2.37
C TYR A 69 -0.15 -1.98 -2.59
N VAL A 70 0.42 -2.48 -3.68
CA VAL A 70 0.40 -3.90 -4.03
C VAL A 70 1.77 -4.47 -3.72
N ILE A 71 1.82 -5.59 -3.02
CA ILE A 71 3.06 -6.29 -2.72
C ILE A 71 3.11 -7.58 -3.52
N ALA A 72 4.18 -7.76 -4.28
CA ALA A 72 4.36 -8.89 -5.16
C ALA A 72 5.71 -9.56 -4.92
N ASP A 73 5.72 -10.89 -5.02
CA ASP A 73 6.94 -11.68 -5.01
C ASP A 73 7.42 -11.84 -6.46
N MET A 74 8.57 -11.22 -6.77
CA MET A 74 9.12 -11.22 -8.12
C MET A 74 9.71 -12.58 -8.52
N MET A 75 10.16 -13.37 -7.55
CA MET A 75 10.70 -14.70 -7.82
C MET A 75 9.61 -15.71 -8.17
N GLU A 76 8.51 -15.66 -7.42
CA GLU A 76 7.41 -16.60 -7.60
C GLU A 76 6.28 -16.08 -8.48
N ALA A 77 6.40 -14.81 -8.91
CA ALA A 77 5.40 -14.13 -9.75
C ALA A 77 4.00 -14.18 -9.13
N LYS A 78 3.92 -13.81 -7.85
CA LYS A 78 2.66 -13.77 -7.12
C LYS A 78 2.41 -12.40 -6.54
N ILE A 79 1.14 -12.03 -6.50
CA ILE A 79 0.70 -10.90 -5.68
C ILE A 79 0.42 -11.45 -4.29
N LEU A 80 1.10 -10.91 -3.29
CA LEU A 80 0.98 -11.36 -1.91
C LEU A 80 -0.03 -10.56 -1.11
N HIS A 81 -0.06 -9.25 -1.33
CA HIS A 81 -1.02 -8.34 -0.70
C HIS A 81 -1.43 -7.27 -1.68
N GLU A 82 -2.67 -6.86 -1.65
CA GLU A 82 -3.20 -5.88 -2.60
C GLU A 82 -3.45 -4.54 -1.93
N ASP A 83 -4.34 -4.34 -1.14
CA ASP A 83 -4.86 -3.05 -0.72
C ASP A 83 -4.24 -2.53 0.58
N ILE A 84 -2.92 -2.44 0.62
CA ILE A 84 -2.24 -1.83 1.76
C ILE A 84 -2.33 -0.31 1.62
N ASN A 85 -2.74 0.36 2.67
CA ASN A 85 -3.12 1.77 2.62
C ASN A 85 -1.98 2.73 2.98
N LEU A 86 -1.08 2.32 3.87
CA LEU A 86 0.04 3.16 4.28
C LEU A 86 1.35 2.64 3.69
N LYS A 87 2.16 3.57 3.22
CA LYS A 87 3.48 3.25 2.67
C LYS A 87 4.36 2.57 3.72
N GLN A 88 4.33 3.03 4.95
CA GLN A 88 5.08 2.45 6.06
C GLN A 88 4.68 1.00 6.30
N THR A 89 3.38 0.71 6.25
CA THR A 89 2.87 -0.66 6.34
C THR A 89 3.41 -1.53 5.21
N ALA A 90 3.37 -1.03 3.99
CA ALA A 90 3.85 -1.76 2.82
C ALA A 90 5.35 -2.10 2.96
N ILE A 91 6.15 -1.15 3.42
CA ILE A 91 7.59 -1.37 3.63
C ILE A 91 7.84 -2.41 4.74
N LEU A 92 7.12 -2.31 5.85
CA LEU A 92 7.21 -3.29 6.94
C LEU A 92 6.86 -4.70 6.47
N VAL A 93 5.75 -4.84 5.77
CA VAL A 93 5.29 -6.13 5.23
C VAL A 93 6.32 -6.70 4.26
N ALA A 94 6.77 -5.89 3.32
CA ALA A 94 7.75 -6.32 2.33
C ALA A 94 9.07 -6.75 2.98
N HIS A 95 9.51 -6.03 4.00
CA HIS A 95 10.74 -6.35 4.71
C HIS A 95 10.64 -7.70 5.43
N HIS A 96 9.54 -7.96 6.14
CA HIS A 96 9.31 -9.25 6.77
C HIS A 96 9.28 -10.39 5.74
N LEU A 97 8.58 -10.16 4.63
CA LEU A 97 8.51 -11.16 3.56
C LEU A 97 9.88 -11.44 2.93
N ALA A 98 10.67 -10.40 2.70
CA ALA A 98 12.00 -10.54 2.12
C ALA A 98 12.95 -11.33 3.05
N ASP A 99 12.79 -11.17 4.36
CA ASP A 99 13.59 -11.88 5.37
C ASP A 99 13.03 -13.27 5.70
N GLY A 100 11.94 -13.68 5.09
CA GLY A 100 11.30 -14.96 5.36
C GLY A 100 10.62 -15.03 6.72
N GLU A 101 10.30 -13.89 7.30
CA GLU A 101 9.66 -13.80 8.61
C GLU A 101 8.14 -13.69 8.49
N ASN A 102 7.45 -14.10 9.55
CA ASN A 102 6.00 -13.91 9.62
C ASN A 102 5.69 -12.43 9.84
N ILE A 103 4.64 -11.97 9.18
CA ILE A 103 4.17 -10.59 9.33
C ILE A 103 3.42 -10.48 10.66
N PRO A 104 3.81 -9.55 11.56
CA PRO A 104 3.04 -9.33 12.77
C PRO A 104 1.59 -8.92 12.44
N TYR A 105 0.66 -9.60 13.07
CA TYR A 105 -0.77 -9.41 12.80
C TYR A 105 -1.23 -7.97 13.03
N ASN A 106 -0.72 -7.32 14.05
CA ASN A 106 -1.11 -5.96 14.39
C ASN A 106 -0.81 -4.93 13.30
N ILE A 107 0.21 -5.16 12.48
CA ILE A 107 0.57 -4.24 11.38
C ILE A 107 -0.57 -4.18 10.36
N LEU A 108 -1.03 -5.32 9.89
CA LEU A 108 -2.12 -5.38 8.91
C LEU A 108 -3.44 -4.92 9.51
N GLU A 109 -3.68 -5.25 10.78
CA GLU A 109 -4.88 -4.82 11.48
C GLU A 109 -4.95 -3.29 11.59
N LEU A 110 -3.86 -2.64 11.97
CA LEU A 110 -3.80 -1.17 12.06
C LEU A 110 -4.02 -0.52 10.70
N ASP A 111 -3.44 -1.08 9.65
CA ASP A 111 -3.63 -0.57 8.29
C ASP A 111 -5.09 -0.67 7.84
N THR A 112 -5.73 -1.78 8.15
CA THR A 112 -7.15 -1.99 7.85
C THR A 112 -8.03 -1.02 8.62
N LYS A 113 -7.74 -0.80 9.89
CA LYS A 113 -8.46 0.19 10.71
C LYS A 113 -8.28 1.59 10.17
N PHE A 114 -7.07 1.93 9.73
CA PHE A 114 -6.81 3.21 9.08
C PHE A 114 -7.70 3.40 7.85
N ALA A 115 -7.78 2.38 6.99
CA ALA A 115 -8.62 2.43 5.78
C ALA A 115 -10.10 2.64 6.13
N SER A 116 -10.58 1.96 7.18
CA SER A 116 -11.96 2.13 7.66
C SER A 116 -12.22 3.56 8.09
N GLN A 117 -11.27 4.19 8.77
CA GLN A 117 -11.44 5.59 9.20
C GLN A 117 -11.40 6.55 8.02
N LEU A 118 -10.60 6.27 6.98
CA LEU A 118 -10.64 7.09 5.77
C LEU A 118 -12.01 7.05 5.10
N PHE A 119 -12.63 5.88 5.07
CA PHE A 119 -13.99 5.75 4.57
C PHE A 119 -14.98 6.57 5.42
N ASN A 120 -14.87 6.48 6.75
CA ASN A 120 -15.70 7.25 7.66
C ASN A 120 -15.52 8.77 7.50
N ILE A 121 -14.29 9.22 7.27
CA ILE A 121 -13.98 10.61 6.99
C ILE A 121 -14.70 11.11 5.74
N GLN A 122 -14.60 10.35 4.66
CA GLN A 122 -15.24 10.72 3.40
C GLN A 122 -16.75 10.71 3.51
N SER A 123 -17.30 9.71 4.20
CA SER A 123 -18.74 9.61 4.45
C SER A 123 -19.25 10.81 5.27
N ALA A 124 -18.55 11.15 6.35
CA ALA A 124 -18.90 12.31 7.18
C ALA A 124 -18.86 13.61 6.38
N LYS A 125 -17.83 13.83 5.57
CA LYS A 125 -17.71 15.02 4.71
C LYS A 125 -18.87 15.13 3.73
N ARG A 126 -19.28 14.02 3.14
CA ARG A 126 -20.42 13.98 2.22
C ARG A 126 -21.71 14.35 2.97
N MET A 127 -21.93 13.77 4.14
CA MET A 127 -23.13 14.02 4.93
C MET A 127 -23.18 15.47 5.44
N ILE A 128 -22.04 16.07 5.76
CA ILE A 128 -21.95 17.49 6.12
C ILE A 128 -22.43 18.35 4.95
N ARG A 129 -21.95 18.07 3.73
CA ARG A 129 -22.37 18.80 2.54
C ARG A 129 -23.88 18.70 2.30
N GLU A 130 -24.45 17.50 2.49
CA GLU A 130 -25.89 17.29 2.34
C GLU A 130 -26.68 18.05 3.40
N ALA A 131 -26.23 18.01 4.66
CA ALA A 131 -26.87 18.73 5.75
C ALA A 131 -26.84 20.24 5.52
N GLN A 132 -25.75 20.77 5.00
CA GLN A 132 -25.59 22.18 4.64
C GLN A 132 -26.58 22.59 3.55
N LYS A 133 -26.77 21.73 2.54
CA LYS A 133 -27.76 22.00 1.49
C LYS A 133 -29.19 22.06 1.99
N GLU A 134 -29.49 21.29 3.04
CA GLU A 134 -30.80 21.21 3.65
C GLU A 134 -30.99 22.21 4.82
N ASP A 135 -29.98 23.02 5.12
CA ASP A 135 -29.93 23.92 6.27
C ASP A 135 -30.21 23.20 7.61
N ASN A 136 -29.77 21.94 7.71
CA ASN A 136 -29.97 21.14 8.92
C ASN A 136 -28.76 21.25 9.85
N VAL A 137 -28.74 22.26 10.68
CA VAL A 137 -27.61 22.58 11.57
C VAL A 137 -27.37 21.49 12.61
N THR A 138 -28.43 20.87 13.12
CA THR A 138 -28.30 19.79 14.12
C THR A 138 -27.58 18.59 13.55
N GLN A 139 -27.95 18.16 12.34
CA GLN A 139 -27.27 17.03 11.67
C GLN A 139 -25.87 17.41 11.25
N GLU A 140 -25.66 18.63 10.79
CA GLU A 140 -24.34 19.12 10.45
C GLU A 140 -23.37 18.97 11.63
N ASP A 141 -23.80 19.39 12.82
CA ASP A 141 -22.99 19.29 14.04
C ASP A 141 -22.66 17.81 14.38
N VAL A 142 -23.64 16.93 14.27
CA VAL A 142 -23.43 15.49 14.50
C VAL A 142 -22.37 14.94 13.57
N TYR A 143 -22.42 15.31 12.29
CA TYR A 143 -21.45 14.80 11.32
C TYR A 143 -20.07 15.42 11.47
N TYR A 144 -19.96 16.66 11.94
CA TYR A 144 -18.67 17.24 12.32
C TYR A 144 -18.03 16.49 13.48
N ASP A 145 -18.82 16.08 14.47
CA ASP A 145 -18.30 15.25 15.57
C ASP A 145 -17.80 13.89 15.07
N ARG A 146 -18.53 13.27 14.14
CA ARG A 146 -18.10 12.02 13.50
C ARG A 146 -16.82 12.21 12.70
N LEU A 147 -16.71 13.31 11.99
CA LEU A 147 -15.51 13.65 11.22
C LEU A 147 -14.29 13.79 12.14
N ASP A 148 -14.44 14.51 13.24
CA ASP A 148 -13.36 14.72 14.21
C ASP A 148 -12.92 13.39 14.82
N THR A 149 -13.88 12.55 15.22
CA THR A 149 -13.58 11.22 15.76
C THR A 149 -12.85 10.37 14.76
N ALA A 150 -13.31 10.32 13.51
CA ALA A 150 -12.68 9.52 12.46
C ALA A 150 -11.27 10.02 12.14
N ASN A 151 -11.05 11.33 12.08
CA ASN A 151 -9.72 11.91 11.90
C ASN A 151 -8.78 11.52 13.03
N HIS A 152 -9.24 11.59 14.26
CA HIS A 152 -8.45 11.23 15.43
C HIS A 152 -8.06 9.76 15.42
N LEU A 153 -9.00 8.88 15.10
CA LEU A 153 -8.75 7.45 15.03
C LEU A 153 -7.81 7.09 13.87
N ALA A 154 -7.94 7.77 12.73
CA ALA A 154 -7.03 7.57 11.60
C ALA A 154 -5.60 7.98 11.96
N ASP A 155 -5.44 9.14 12.60
CA ASP A 155 -4.14 9.62 13.05
C ASP A 155 -3.52 8.68 14.08
N ASP A 156 -4.31 8.13 14.99
CA ASP A 156 -3.85 7.17 15.98
C ASP A 156 -3.30 5.89 15.32
N CYS A 157 -4.01 5.35 14.35
CA CYS A 157 -3.53 4.18 13.61
C CYS A 157 -2.23 4.48 12.86
N LYS A 158 -2.17 5.63 12.22
CA LYS A 158 -0.99 6.07 11.49
C LYS A 158 0.22 6.25 12.42
N ASP A 159 0.02 6.85 13.58
CA ASP A 159 1.08 7.05 14.57
C ASP A 159 1.59 5.73 15.12
N LYS A 160 0.70 4.77 15.37
CA LYS A 160 1.09 3.43 15.84
C LYS A 160 1.91 2.69 14.78
N ILE A 161 1.52 2.77 13.53
CA ILE A 161 2.30 2.18 12.42
C ILE A 161 3.67 2.87 12.32
N GLN A 162 3.71 4.19 12.43
CA GLN A 162 4.96 4.94 12.38
C GLN A 162 5.89 4.54 13.54
N GLN A 163 5.33 4.31 14.72
CA GLN A 163 6.11 3.85 15.86
C GLN A 163 6.72 2.47 15.61
N ILE A 164 5.93 1.55 15.09
CA ILE A 164 6.44 0.22 14.73
C ILE A 164 7.53 0.32 13.68
N PHE A 165 7.33 1.17 12.70
CA PHE A 165 8.32 1.43 11.65
C PHE A 165 9.64 1.94 12.23
N ASN A 166 9.57 2.92 13.12
CA ASN A 166 10.76 3.48 13.77
C ASN A 166 11.47 2.44 14.63
N ASP A 167 10.72 1.64 15.39
CA ASP A 167 11.29 0.59 16.22
C ASP A 167 11.97 -0.50 15.40
N THR A 168 11.41 -0.81 14.24
CA THR A 168 11.95 -1.84 13.34
C THR A 168 13.21 -1.38 12.63
N PHE A 169 13.25 -0.14 12.18
CA PHE A 169 14.37 0.39 11.39
C PHE A 169 15.33 1.28 12.18
N GLY A 170 15.24 1.27 13.47
CA GLY A 170 16.20 1.89 14.36
C GLY A 170 16.16 3.41 14.31
N GLY A 171 14.97 3.95 14.24
CA GLY A 171 14.79 5.40 14.17
C GLY A 171 15.42 6.13 15.31
#